data_c42fd46e7f735b9a38c5ad5233a2ffee
#
_entry.id   c42fd46e7f735b9a38c5ad5233a2ffee
#
_cell.length_a   1.000
_cell.length_b   1.000
_cell.length_c   1.000
_cell.angle_alpha   90.00
_cell.angle_beta   90.00
_cell.angle_gamma   90.00
#
_symmetry.space_group_name_H-M   'P 1'
#
loop_
_entity.id
_entity.type
_entity.pdbx_description
1 polymer ?
#
loop_
_entity_poly.entity_id
_entity_poly.type
_entity_poly.pdbx_seq_one_letter_code
_entity_poly.pdbx_strand_id
1 'polypeptide(L)'
;MAIKKNDFIEIDFVGRIKSNNAVFDLTYEELAKKEKLYDPNMKYGPRIICVGNGDLIKALDENLIGKEIGKEYKIELKNPFGDKNNSLVKILPVSKFTKERINPFPGLQINADGMLATVKSVSGGRVVLDFNHPLAGKDIIYEVKINKIVEDNLKKLKAFVENLLGEAEDHFKVEGKDNDFIINIKHDIPKALKDKFKEKAKEVMPDIKVEFVIAKGSVKE
;
A
#
# COMPACT_ATOMS: atom_id res chain seq x y z
N MET A 1 -23.22 3.48 13.23
CA MET A 1 -22.86 2.04 13.20
C MET A 1 -21.37 1.94 13.41
N ALA A 2 -20.90 1.11 14.35
CA ALA A 2 -19.48 0.96 14.66
C ALA A 2 -18.86 -0.12 13.76
N ILE A 3 -17.66 0.18 13.25
CA ILE A 3 -16.87 -0.70 12.37
C ILE A 3 -16.35 -1.90 13.16
N LYS A 4 -16.40 -3.07 12.53
CA LYS A 4 -15.91 -4.34 13.08
C LYS A 4 -14.77 -4.89 12.21
N LYS A 5 -14.02 -5.82 12.77
CA LYS A 5 -13.08 -6.63 11.99
C LYS A 5 -13.83 -7.33 10.85
N ASN A 6 -13.20 -7.42 9.69
CA ASN A 6 -13.72 -7.97 8.43
C ASN A 6 -14.81 -7.12 7.74
N ASP A 7 -15.17 -5.94 8.28
CA ASP A 7 -16.00 -5.01 7.54
C ASP A 7 -15.23 -4.44 6.35
N PHE A 8 -15.88 -4.37 5.21
CA PHE A 8 -15.37 -3.62 4.07
C PHE A 8 -15.87 -2.18 4.15
N ILE A 9 -14.95 -1.24 4.20
CA ILE A 9 -15.25 0.19 4.29
C ILE A 9 -14.57 0.96 3.19
N GLU A 10 -15.21 2.04 2.76
CA GLU A 10 -14.64 3.02 1.85
C GLU A 10 -14.12 4.20 2.67
N ILE A 11 -12.85 4.53 2.49
CA ILE A 11 -12.17 5.59 3.24
C ILE A 11 -11.41 6.53 2.31
N ASP A 12 -11.29 7.78 2.76
CA ASP A 12 -10.29 8.72 2.31
C ASP A 12 -9.31 9.00 3.43
N PHE A 13 -8.06 9.26 3.10
CA PHE A 13 -7.08 9.58 4.12
C PHE A 13 -5.93 10.45 3.62
N VAL A 14 -5.25 11.07 4.59
CA VAL A 14 -3.97 11.77 4.41
C VAL A 14 -3.02 11.35 5.52
N GLY A 15 -1.88 10.78 5.15
CA GLY A 15 -0.79 10.43 6.05
C GLY A 15 0.29 11.52 6.10
N ARG A 16 0.63 12.00 7.30
CA ARG A 16 1.62 13.04 7.52
C ARG A 16 2.67 12.62 8.53
N ILE A 17 3.90 13.07 8.32
CA ILE A 17 4.97 12.95 9.32
C ILE A 17 4.72 13.99 10.41
N LYS A 18 4.62 13.56 11.67
CA LYS A 18 4.25 14.45 12.79
C LYS A 18 5.22 15.62 12.99
N SER A 19 6.52 15.40 12.79
CA SER A 19 7.56 16.38 13.09
C SER A 19 7.61 17.58 12.13
N ASN A 20 7.25 17.39 10.86
CA ASN A 20 7.37 18.44 9.83
C ASN A 20 6.12 18.60 8.97
N ASN A 21 5.05 17.88 9.30
CA ASN A 21 3.77 17.87 8.60
C ASN A 21 3.84 17.47 7.10
N ALA A 22 4.97 16.89 6.66
CA ALA A 22 5.13 16.45 5.29
C ALA A 22 4.16 15.29 4.98
N VAL A 23 3.44 15.40 3.87
CA VAL A 23 2.56 14.35 3.36
C VAL A 23 3.41 13.22 2.78
N PHE A 24 3.06 11.96 3.08
CA PHE A 24 3.73 10.80 2.51
C PHE A 24 2.75 9.78 1.92
N ASP A 25 1.45 9.88 2.25
CA ASP A 25 0.41 8.96 1.78
C ASP A 25 -0.93 9.71 1.70
N LEU A 26 -1.73 9.48 0.66
CA LEU A 26 -2.99 10.19 0.51
C LEU A 26 -3.87 9.56 -0.58
N THR A 27 -5.20 9.81 -0.48
CA THR A 27 -6.18 9.44 -1.49
C THR A 27 -6.66 10.63 -2.34
N TYR A 28 -6.43 11.87 -1.91
CA TYR A 28 -6.94 13.08 -2.56
C TYR A 28 -6.00 13.57 -3.68
N GLU A 29 -6.43 13.49 -4.93
CA GLU A 29 -5.66 13.92 -6.11
C GLU A 29 -5.28 15.40 -6.08
N GLU A 30 -6.23 16.28 -5.71
CA GLU A 30 -6.01 17.71 -5.61
C GLU A 30 -4.91 18.05 -4.59
N LEU A 31 -4.90 17.34 -3.47
CA LEU A 31 -3.86 17.51 -2.46
C LEU A 31 -2.51 16.99 -2.96
N ALA A 32 -2.49 15.87 -3.69
CA ALA A 32 -1.27 15.35 -4.31
C ALA A 32 -0.64 16.39 -5.26
N LYS A 33 -1.45 17.04 -6.09
CA LYS A 33 -1.01 18.10 -7.00
C LYS A 33 -0.47 19.31 -6.23
N LYS A 34 -1.17 19.74 -5.19
CA LYS A 34 -0.78 20.88 -4.34
C LYS A 34 0.55 20.62 -3.62
N GLU A 35 0.73 19.44 -3.08
CA GLU A 35 1.95 19.02 -2.36
C GLU A 35 3.08 18.58 -3.31
N LYS A 36 2.87 18.61 -4.64
CA LYS A 36 3.82 18.15 -5.68
C LYS A 36 4.20 16.66 -5.55
N LEU A 37 3.26 15.86 -5.10
CA LEU A 37 3.37 14.41 -4.93
C LEU A 37 2.54 13.65 -5.98
N TYR A 38 1.94 14.35 -6.93
CA TYR A 38 1.11 13.75 -7.96
C TYR A 38 1.91 12.80 -8.86
N ASP A 39 1.45 11.57 -8.95
CA ASP A 39 1.97 10.55 -9.87
C ASP A 39 0.80 10.07 -10.77
N PRO A 40 0.91 10.21 -12.10
CA PRO A 40 -0.15 9.77 -13.02
C PRO A 40 -0.39 8.25 -13.01
N ASN A 41 0.56 7.46 -12.48
CA ASN A 41 0.42 6.01 -12.37
C ASN A 41 -0.26 5.58 -11.06
N MET A 42 -0.48 6.49 -10.13
CA MET A 42 -1.21 6.21 -8.88
C MET A 42 -2.72 6.40 -9.06
N LYS A 43 -3.47 5.50 -8.44
CA LYS A 43 -4.94 5.62 -8.36
C LYS A 43 -5.29 6.50 -7.17
N TYR A 44 -5.94 7.63 -7.45
CA TYR A 44 -6.50 8.53 -6.44
C TYR A 44 -7.99 8.27 -6.25
N GLY A 45 -8.54 8.80 -5.16
CA GLY A 45 -9.93 8.63 -4.76
C GLY A 45 -10.10 7.67 -3.60
N PRO A 46 -11.34 7.54 -3.10
CA PRO A 46 -11.64 6.69 -1.95
C PRO A 46 -11.19 5.24 -2.16
N ARG A 47 -10.54 4.67 -1.16
CA ARG A 47 -10.08 3.28 -1.17
C ARG A 47 -11.04 2.39 -0.39
N ILE A 48 -11.31 1.21 -0.92
CA ILE A 48 -12.04 0.17 -0.21
C ILE A 48 -11.03 -0.76 0.44
N ILE A 49 -11.18 -0.96 1.75
CA ILE A 49 -10.30 -1.82 2.55
C ILE A 49 -11.15 -2.82 3.35
N CYS A 50 -10.55 -3.96 3.68
CA CYS A 50 -11.11 -4.93 4.61
C CYS A 50 -10.43 -4.76 5.97
N VAL A 51 -11.17 -4.26 6.96
CA VAL A 51 -10.64 -3.90 8.28
C VAL A 51 -10.08 -5.13 9.01
N GLY A 52 -8.85 -5.00 9.52
CA GLY A 52 -8.18 -6.09 10.26
C GLY A 52 -7.48 -7.12 9.37
N ASN A 53 -7.38 -6.88 8.05
CA ASN A 53 -6.77 -7.81 7.09
C ASN A 53 -5.41 -7.36 6.52
N GLY A 54 -4.90 -6.22 6.99
CA GLY A 54 -3.58 -5.73 6.62
C GLY A 54 -3.56 -4.93 5.32
N ASP A 55 -4.69 -4.41 4.87
CA ASP A 55 -4.80 -3.50 3.74
C ASP A 55 -4.19 -2.12 4.04
N LEU A 56 -4.04 -1.82 5.32
CA LEU A 56 -3.35 -0.63 5.86
C LEU A 56 -2.22 -1.07 6.80
N ILE A 57 -1.37 -0.11 7.21
CA ILE A 57 -0.40 -0.40 8.28
C ILE A 57 -1.14 -0.87 9.53
N LYS A 58 -0.63 -1.92 10.16
CA LYS A 58 -1.30 -2.64 11.26
C LYS A 58 -1.88 -1.72 12.34
N ALA A 59 -1.09 -0.75 12.79
CA ALA A 59 -1.51 0.17 13.84
C ALA A 59 -2.68 1.08 13.40
N LEU A 60 -2.77 1.45 12.11
CA LEU A 60 -3.89 2.21 11.57
C LEU A 60 -5.15 1.33 11.48
N ASP A 61 -4.98 0.14 10.93
CA ASP A 61 -6.05 -0.83 10.72
C ASP A 61 -6.76 -1.18 12.04
N GLU A 62 -6.00 -1.47 13.10
CA GLU A 62 -6.51 -1.74 14.44
C GLU A 62 -7.27 -0.54 15.04
N ASN A 63 -6.82 0.69 14.75
CA ASN A 63 -7.46 1.91 15.24
C ASN A 63 -8.80 2.23 14.55
N LEU A 64 -9.12 1.63 13.42
CA LEU A 64 -10.41 1.81 12.74
C LEU A 64 -11.53 1.02 13.38
N ILE A 65 -11.23 -0.06 14.10
CA ILE A 65 -12.23 -0.88 14.81
C ILE A 65 -12.95 -0.03 15.87
N GLY A 66 -14.27 -0.08 15.88
CA GLY A 66 -15.12 0.68 16.81
C GLY A 66 -15.40 2.12 16.38
N LYS A 67 -14.76 2.62 15.30
CA LYS A 67 -15.07 3.93 14.74
C LYS A 67 -16.42 3.94 14.02
N GLU A 68 -16.96 5.12 13.80
CA GLU A 68 -18.28 5.30 13.20
C GLU A 68 -18.16 5.84 11.77
N ILE A 69 -19.10 5.43 10.93
CA ILE A 69 -19.22 5.85 9.54
C ILE A 69 -19.60 7.32 9.46
N GLY A 70 -19.17 8.00 8.40
CA GLY A 70 -19.48 9.40 8.13
C GLY A 70 -18.69 10.39 8.97
N LYS A 71 -17.71 9.92 9.76
CA LYS A 71 -16.88 10.76 10.62
C LYS A 71 -15.43 10.80 10.12
N GLU A 72 -14.77 11.89 10.50
CA GLU A 72 -13.35 12.10 10.31
C GLU A 72 -12.60 11.85 11.62
N TYR A 73 -11.45 11.20 11.53
CA TYR A 73 -10.62 10.85 12.67
C TYR A 73 -9.18 11.25 12.42
N LYS A 74 -8.56 11.82 13.44
CA LYS A 74 -7.12 12.07 13.47
C LYS A 74 -6.48 11.02 14.37
N ILE A 75 -5.67 10.14 13.76
CA ILE A 75 -5.05 9.00 14.42
C ILE A 75 -3.55 9.22 14.45
N GLU A 76 -3.01 9.40 15.66
CA GLU A 76 -1.55 9.50 15.86
C GLU A 76 -0.97 8.11 16.11
N LEU A 77 0.06 7.77 15.36
CA LEU A 77 0.78 6.51 15.47
C LEU A 77 2.24 6.79 15.84
N LYS A 78 2.65 6.27 16.97
CA LYS A 78 4.03 6.40 17.44
C LYS A 78 4.90 5.35 16.75
N ASN A 79 5.86 5.81 15.97
CA ASN A 79 6.91 4.99 15.34
C ASN A 79 6.39 3.66 14.74
N PRO A 80 5.32 3.65 13.91
CA PRO A 80 4.69 2.41 13.46
C PRO A 80 5.57 1.57 12.51
N PHE A 81 6.65 2.15 11.99
CA PHE A 81 7.62 1.48 11.12
C PHE A 81 8.88 1.01 11.87
N GLY A 82 8.86 1.05 13.20
CA GLY A 82 9.98 0.64 14.04
C GLY A 82 11.14 1.63 14.07
N ASP A 83 12.10 1.37 14.94
CA ASP A 83 13.29 2.21 15.11
C ASP A 83 14.26 2.05 13.94
N LYS A 84 15.09 3.08 13.75
CA LYS A 84 16.19 2.98 12.79
C LYS A 84 17.23 1.98 13.28
N ASN A 85 17.63 1.11 12.41
CA ASN A 85 18.72 0.17 12.64
C ASN A 85 20.01 0.71 12.03
N ASN A 86 21.00 1.03 12.89
CA ASN A 86 22.29 1.55 12.45
C ASN A 86 23.08 0.55 11.60
N SER A 87 22.84 -0.75 11.72
CA SER A 87 23.47 -1.77 10.87
C SER A 87 23.04 -1.67 9.39
N LEU A 88 21.90 -1.03 9.13
CA LEU A 88 21.37 -0.73 7.80
C LEU A 88 21.92 0.58 7.21
N VAL A 89 22.81 1.26 7.92
CA VAL A 89 23.54 2.43 7.40
C VAL A 89 24.91 1.97 6.94
N LYS A 90 25.21 2.15 5.64
CA LYS A 90 26.48 1.72 5.03
C LYS A 90 27.22 2.89 4.42
N ILE A 91 28.56 2.85 4.51
CA ILE A 91 29.43 3.85 3.91
C ILE A 91 30.13 3.19 2.72
N LEU A 92 29.98 3.75 1.53
CA LEU A 92 30.60 3.28 0.31
C LEU A 92 31.47 4.38 -0.32
N PRO A 93 32.54 4.05 -1.03
CA PRO A 93 33.31 5.04 -1.78
C PRO A 93 32.52 5.57 -2.96
N VAL A 94 32.62 6.87 -3.25
CA VAL A 94 31.98 7.53 -4.42
C VAL A 94 32.35 6.82 -5.73
N SER A 95 33.55 6.25 -5.82
CA SER A 95 34.03 5.55 -7.02
C SER A 95 33.14 4.35 -7.44
N LYS A 96 32.37 3.74 -6.51
CA LYS A 96 31.40 2.70 -6.89
C LYS A 96 30.25 3.27 -7.71
N PHE A 97 29.78 4.46 -7.34
CA PHE A 97 28.67 5.14 -8.02
C PHE A 97 29.10 5.68 -9.39
N THR A 98 30.29 6.27 -9.48
CA THR A 98 30.80 6.79 -10.75
C THR A 98 31.05 5.71 -11.77
N LYS A 99 31.44 4.49 -11.36
CA LYS A 99 31.57 3.34 -12.26
C LYS A 99 30.22 2.95 -12.88
N GLU A 100 29.13 3.10 -12.12
CA GLU A 100 27.76 2.84 -12.57
C GLU A 100 27.08 4.09 -13.20
N ARG A 101 27.86 5.16 -13.44
CA ARG A 101 27.39 6.45 -13.98
C ARG A 101 26.31 7.11 -13.13
N ILE A 102 26.29 6.82 -11.83
CA ILE A 102 25.39 7.44 -10.86
C ILE A 102 26.13 8.62 -10.21
N ASN A 103 25.49 9.79 -10.19
CA ASN A 103 25.97 10.95 -9.43
C ASN A 103 25.20 11.02 -8.10
N PRO A 104 25.78 10.56 -6.97
CA PRO A 104 25.07 10.52 -5.70
C PRO A 104 24.95 11.92 -5.09
N PHE A 105 23.75 12.25 -4.59
CA PHE A 105 23.46 13.46 -3.81
C PHE A 105 22.52 13.14 -2.66
N PRO A 106 22.53 13.92 -1.57
CA PRO A 106 21.64 13.69 -0.44
C PRO A 106 20.16 13.67 -0.85
N GLY A 107 19.42 12.63 -0.45
CA GLY A 107 18.02 12.40 -0.82
C GLY A 107 17.83 11.48 -2.04
N LEU A 108 18.87 11.22 -2.85
CA LEU A 108 18.75 10.29 -3.97
C LEU A 108 18.40 8.89 -3.45
N GLN A 109 17.37 8.29 -4.03
CA GLN A 109 17.01 6.89 -3.81
C GLN A 109 17.63 6.03 -4.90
N ILE A 110 18.26 4.95 -4.50
CA ILE A 110 18.90 3.98 -5.39
C ILE A 110 18.47 2.56 -5.02
N ASN A 111 18.40 1.69 -6.01
CA ASN A 111 18.31 0.26 -5.77
C ASN A 111 19.74 -0.31 -5.71
N ALA A 112 20.11 -0.84 -4.56
CA ALA A 112 21.39 -1.49 -4.34
C ALA A 112 21.15 -2.95 -3.95
N ASP A 113 21.52 -3.88 -4.80
CA ASP A 113 21.35 -5.33 -4.60
C ASP A 113 19.88 -5.74 -4.27
N GLY A 114 18.90 -5.13 -4.97
CA GLY A 114 17.47 -5.39 -4.76
C GLY A 114 16.86 -4.68 -3.55
N MET A 115 17.64 -3.91 -2.81
CA MET A 115 17.17 -3.11 -1.68
C MET A 115 17.17 -1.62 -1.99
N LEU A 116 16.09 -0.94 -1.64
CA LEU A 116 16.02 0.52 -1.76
C LEU A 116 16.86 1.18 -0.67
N ALA A 117 17.77 2.07 -1.07
CA ALA A 117 18.58 2.86 -0.15
C ALA A 117 18.45 4.35 -0.46
N THR A 118 18.50 5.18 0.58
CA THR A 118 18.54 6.64 0.45
C THR A 118 19.95 7.15 0.73
N VAL A 119 20.51 7.97 -0.16
CA VAL A 119 21.76 8.68 0.08
C VAL A 119 21.54 9.72 1.18
N LYS A 120 22.24 9.59 2.31
CA LYS A 120 22.16 10.52 3.44
C LYS A 120 23.13 11.68 3.31
N SER A 121 24.36 11.38 2.90
CA SER A 121 25.38 12.38 2.70
C SER A 121 26.42 11.90 1.72
N VAL A 122 27.09 12.87 1.06
CA VAL A 122 28.25 12.67 0.19
C VAL A 122 29.33 13.61 0.68
N SER A 123 30.43 13.09 1.16
CA SER A 123 31.54 13.90 1.71
C SER A 123 32.85 13.12 1.68
N GLY A 124 33.97 13.79 1.44
CA GLY A 124 35.30 13.18 1.52
C GLY A 124 35.49 11.92 0.67
N GLY A 125 34.88 11.87 -0.52
CA GLY A 125 34.94 10.70 -1.39
C GLY A 125 34.11 9.50 -0.91
N ARG A 126 33.23 9.69 0.09
CA ARG A 126 32.36 8.66 0.69
C ARG A 126 30.90 9.04 0.54
N VAL A 127 30.05 8.03 0.35
CA VAL A 127 28.58 8.11 0.31
C VAL A 127 28.03 7.32 1.49
N VAL A 128 27.20 7.95 2.28
CA VAL A 128 26.45 7.29 3.35
C VAL A 128 25.07 6.88 2.82
N LEU A 129 24.81 5.58 2.79
CA LEU A 129 23.55 4.98 2.37
C LEU A 129 22.75 4.52 3.60
N ASP A 130 21.47 4.84 3.62
CA ASP A 130 20.52 4.39 4.63
C ASP A 130 19.49 3.45 3.97
N PHE A 131 19.53 2.18 4.35
CA PHE A 131 18.60 1.14 3.90
C PHE A 131 17.39 0.98 4.83
N ASN A 132 17.27 1.80 5.86
CA ASN A 132 16.08 1.79 6.70
C ASN A 132 14.85 2.25 5.92
N HIS A 133 13.67 1.79 6.37
CA HIS A 133 12.43 2.33 5.84
C HIS A 133 12.40 3.86 5.98
N PRO A 134 11.96 4.63 4.96
CA PRO A 134 11.99 6.10 5.00
C PRO A 134 11.26 6.73 6.19
N LEU A 135 10.28 6.02 6.75
CA LEU A 135 9.50 6.44 7.92
C LEU A 135 9.95 5.78 9.23
N ALA A 136 11.01 4.96 9.25
CA ALA A 136 11.55 4.38 10.49
C ALA A 136 11.99 5.47 11.48
N GLY A 137 11.62 5.32 12.74
CA GLY A 137 11.90 6.27 13.82
C GLY A 137 11.05 7.54 13.77
N LYS A 138 9.96 7.56 12.99
CA LYS A 138 9.09 8.73 12.86
C LYS A 138 7.69 8.45 13.39
N ASP A 139 7.17 9.38 14.19
CA ASP A 139 5.75 9.44 14.49
C ASP A 139 4.99 9.97 13.28
N ILE A 140 3.82 9.41 13.02
CA ILE A 140 2.97 9.82 11.90
C ILE A 140 1.55 10.11 12.37
N ILE A 141 0.83 10.85 11.57
CA ILE A 141 -0.58 11.19 11.78
C ILE A 141 -1.33 10.81 10.53
N TYR A 142 -2.41 10.07 10.68
CA TYR A 142 -3.40 9.86 9.65
C TYR A 142 -4.68 10.65 9.95
N GLU A 143 -5.12 11.42 8.98
CA GLU A 143 -6.45 12.02 8.94
C GLU A 143 -7.29 11.11 8.04
N VAL A 144 -8.25 10.39 8.64
CA VAL A 144 -9.06 9.38 7.94
C VAL A 144 -10.51 9.78 7.98
N LYS A 145 -11.15 9.81 6.82
CA LYS A 145 -12.58 9.95 6.66
C LYS A 145 -13.18 8.60 6.29
N ILE A 146 -14.13 8.14 7.07
CA ILE A 146 -14.83 6.89 6.83
C ILE A 146 -16.14 7.20 6.10
N ASN A 147 -16.19 6.90 4.80
CA ASN A 147 -17.30 7.31 3.96
C ASN A 147 -18.54 6.43 4.18
N LYS A 148 -18.37 5.12 4.05
CA LYS A 148 -19.46 4.14 4.16
C LYS A 148 -18.96 2.72 4.37
N ILE A 149 -19.85 1.83 4.79
CA ILE A 149 -19.66 0.37 4.64
C ILE A 149 -19.97 -0.01 3.19
N VAL A 150 -19.19 -0.93 2.67
CA VAL A 150 -19.38 -1.51 1.33
C VAL A 150 -20.10 -2.85 1.52
N GLU A 151 -21.33 -2.93 1.03
CA GLU A 151 -22.15 -4.14 1.11
C GLU A 151 -22.09 -4.99 -0.17
N ASP A 152 -21.83 -4.35 -1.31
CA ASP A 152 -21.77 -4.96 -2.64
C ASP A 152 -20.60 -5.96 -2.74
N ASN A 153 -20.91 -7.25 -2.91
CA ASN A 153 -19.91 -8.32 -2.95
C ASN A 153 -18.96 -8.21 -4.15
N LEU A 154 -19.40 -7.66 -5.28
CA LEU A 154 -18.53 -7.43 -6.42
C LEU A 154 -17.46 -6.36 -6.12
N LYS A 155 -17.88 -5.26 -5.45
CA LYS A 155 -16.94 -4.19 -5.04
C LYS A 155 -15.97 -4.68 -3.98
N LYS A 156 -16.46 -5.43 -2.99
CA LYS A 156 -15.61 -6.06 -1.96
C LYS A 156 -14.55 -6.95 -2.61
N LEU A 157 -14.97 -7.83 -3.51
CA LEU A 157 -14.07 -8.78 -4.15
C LEU A 157 -13.04 -8.10 -5.05
N LYS A 158 -13.43 -7.06 -5.81
CA LYS A 158 -12.49 -6.25 -6.59
C LYS A 158 -11.42 -5.62 -5.72
N ALA A 159 -11.82 -4.93 -4.66
CA ALA A 159 -10.88 -4.32 -3.72
C ALA A 159 -9.98 -5.37 -3.04
N PHE A 160 -10.52 -6.54 -2.73
CA PHE A 160 -9.76 -7.63 -2.13
C PHE A 160 -8.71 -8.21 -3.08
N VAL A 161 -9.01 -8.30 -4.40
CA VAL A 161 -8.03 -8.67 -5.44
C VAL A 161 -6.92 -7.61 -5.52
N GLU A 162 -7.28 -6.33 -5.62
CA GLU A 162 -6.31 -5.22 -5.68
C GLU A 162 -5.38 -5.24 -4.46
N ASN A 163 -5.93 -5.30 -3.26
CA ASN A 163 -5.16 -5.17 -2.01
C ASN A 163 -4.32 -6.43 -1.71
N LEU A 164 -4.86 -7.64 -1.90
CA LEU A 164 -4.18 -8.87 -1.51
C LEU A 164 -3.20 -9.39 -2.56
N LEU A 165 -3.54 -9.26 -3.85
CA LEU A 165 -2.70 -9.74 -4.94
C LEU A 165 -1.79 -8.64 -5.50
N GLY A 166 -2.05 -7.36 -5.15
CA GLY A 166 -1.30 -6.22 -5.70
C GLY A 166 -1.56 -6.01 -7.19
N GLU A 167 -2.68 -6.55 -7.70
CA GLU A 167 -3.04 -6.46 -9.12
C GLU A 167 -3.72 -5.13 -9.41
N ALA A 168 -3.25 -4.43 -10.45
CA ALA A 168 -3.93 -3.25 -10.96
C ALA A 168 -5.30 -3.62 -11.57
N GLU A 169 -6.28 -2.73 -11.46
CA GLU A 169 -7.66 -2.97 -11.90
C GLU A 169 -7.78 -3.34 -13.38
N ASP A 170 -6.84 -2.92 -14.20
CA ASP A 170 -6.76 -3.26 -15.61
C ASP A 170 -6.17 -4.65 -15.91
N HIS A 171 -5.55 -5.31 -14.90
CA HIS A 171 -4.96 -6.65 -15.03
C HIS A 171 -5.93 -7.78 -14.71
N PHE A 172 -7.08 -7.46 -14.13
CA PHE A 172 -8.10 -8.46 -13.82
C PHE A 172 -9.51 -7.94 -14.09
N LYS A 173 -10.46 -8.85 -14.24
CA LYS A 173 -11.89 -8.55 -14.30
C LYS A 173 -12.63 -9.51 -13.39
N VAL A 174 -13.45 -8.98 -12.50
CA VAL A 174 -14.33 -9.79 -11.66
C VAL A 174 -15.72 -9.76 -12.28
N GLU A 175 -16.25 -10.94 -12.56
CA GLU A 175 -17.59 -11.16 -13.11
C GLU A 175 -18.33 -12.17 -12.23
N GLY A 176 -19.62 -11.99 -12.08
CA GLY A 176 -20.43 -12.89 -11.30
C GLY A 176 -21.72 -12.25 -10.83
N LYS A 177 -22.54 -13.04 -10.21
CA LYS A 177 -23.82 -12.63 -9.65
C LYS A 177 -24.06 -13.36 -8.34
N ASP A 178 -24.77 -12.69 -7.46
CA ASP A 178 -25.08 -13.21 -6.11
C ASP A 178 -23.79 -13.53 -5.33
N ASN A 179 -23.42 -14.80 -5.20
CA ASN A 179 -22.24 -15.22 -4.46
C ASN A 179 -21.23 -16.04 -5.29
N ASP A 180 -21.48 -16.22 -6.57
CA ASP A 180 -20.59 -16.97 -7.46
C ASP A 180 -19.83 -15.99 -8.38
N PHE A 181 -18.50 -15.93 -8.22
CA PHE A 181 -17.65 -14.99 -8.94
C PHE A 181 -16.49 -15.67 -9.65
N ILE A 182 -16.19 -15.15 -10.84
CA ILE A 182 -15.02 -15.52 -11.64
C ILE A 182 -14.08 -14.32 -11.69
N ILE A 183 -12.82 -14.55 -11.32
CA ILE A 183 -11.73 -13.60 -11.48
C ILE A 183 -10.95 -13.96 -12.73
N ASN A 184 -11.16 -13.19 -13.79
CA ASN A 184 -10.41 -13.30 -15.03
C ASN A 184 -9.12 -12.49 -14.88
N ILE A 185 -7.96 -13.11 -14.97
CA ILE A 185 -6.64 -12.46 -14.84
C ILE A 185 -5.89 -12.51 -16.16
N LYS A 186 -5.13 -11.46 -16.49
CA LYS A 186 -4.37 -11.38 -17.75
C LYS A 186 -3.14 -12.29 -17.79
N HIS A 187 -2.57 -12.61 -16.65
CA HIS A 187 -1.41 -13.50 -16.49
C HIS A 187 -1.67 -14.51 -15.39
N ASP A 188 -1.00 -15.65 -15.46
CA ASP A 188 -1.18 -16.68 -14.43
C ASP A 188 -0.45 -16.28 -13.14
N ILE A 189 -1.13 -16.47 -12.03
CA ILE A 189 -0.54 -16.30 -10.69
C ILE A 189 -0.27 -17.68 -10.07
N PRO A 190 0.79 -17.80 -9.23
CA PRO A 190 1.14 -19.06 -8.60
C PRO A 190 -0.05 -19.69 -7.85
N LYS A 191 -0.19 -21.02 -7.97
CA LYS A 191 -1.25 -21.75 -7.29
C LYS A 191 -1.33 -21.43 -5.80
N ALA A 192 -0.18 -21.34 -5.12
CA ALA A 192 -0.10 -21.02 -3.70
C ALA A 192 -0.75 -19.65 -3.36
N LEU A 193 -0.64 -18.66 -4.25
CA LEU A 193 -1.30 -17.35 -4.07
C LEU A 193 -2.81 -17.46 -4.29
N LYS A 194 -3.26 -18.24 -5.29
CA LYS A 194 -4.69 -18.50 -5.52
C LYS A 194 -5.31 -19.19 -4.31
N ASP A 195 -4.65 -20.21 -3.77
CA ASP A 195 -5.13 -20.95 -2.61
C ASP A 195 -5.19 -20.06 -1.37
N LYS A 196 -4.14 -19.27 -1.09
CA LYS A 196 -4.12 -18.28 0.00
C LYS A 196 -5.20 -17.21 -0.16
N PHE A 197 -5.45 -16.76 -1.40
CA PHE A 197 -6.53 -15.81 -1.67
C PHE A 197 -7.89 -16.42 -1.33
N LYS A 198 -8.18 -17.65 -1.79
CA LYS A 198 -9.45 -18.33 -1.53
C LYS A 198 -9.67 -18.57 -0.04
N GLU A 199 -8.62 -18.94 0.69
CA GLU A 199 -8.68 -19.12 2.14
C GLU A 199 -9.06 -17.81 2.85
N LYS A 200 -8.36 -16.73 2.55
CA LYS A 200 -8.66 -15.41 3.12
C LYS A 200 -10.02 -14.86 2.68
N ALA A 201 -10.39 -15.04 1.41
CA ALA A 201 -11.70 -14.64 0.90
C ALA A 201 -12.83 -15.34 1.66
N LYS A 202 -12.67 -16.64 1.96
CA LYS A 202 -13.63 -17.41 2.75
C LYS A 202 -13.72 -16.92 4.21
N GLU A 203 -12.62 -16.41 4.79
CA GLU A 203 -12.62 -15.84 6.14
C GLU A 203 -13.42 -14.54 6.22
N VAL A 204 -13.27 -13.64 5.23
CA VAL A 204 -13.87 -12.30 5.26
C VAL A 204 -15.18 -12.17 4.49
N MET A 205 -15.45 -13.10 3.59
CA MET A 205 -16.66 -13.19 2.76
C MET A 205 -17.09 -14.66 2.65
N PRO A 206 -17.61 -15.29 3.74
CA PRO A 206 -17.83 -16.74 3.82
C PRO A 206 -18.82 -17.29 2.79
N ASP A 207 -19.75 -16.44 2.34
CA ASP A 207 -20.84 -16.85 1.43
C ASP A 207 -20.43 -16.83 -0.03
N ILE A 208 -19.25 -16.22 -0.39
CA ILE A 208 -18.83 -16.12 -1.78
C ILE A 208 -18.00 -17.33 -2.22
N LYS A 209 -18.20 -17.73 -3.48
CA LYS A 209 -17.35 -18.69 -4.19
C LYS A 209 -16.57 -17.96 -5.26
N VAL A 210 -15.29 -18.29 -5.35
CA VAL A 210 -14.37 -17.62 -6.28
C VAL A 210 -13.61 -18.64 -7.12
N GLU A 211 -13.63 -18.45 -8.42
CA GLU A 211 -12.81 -19.17 -9.39
C GLU A 211 -11.86 -18.23 -10.13
N PHE A 212 -10.64 -18.67 -10.38
CA PHE A 212 -9.66 -17.94 -11.19
C PHE A 212 -9.62 -18.54 -12.60
N VAL A 213 -9.73 -17.68 -13.61
CA VAL A 213 -9.62 -18.04 -15.02
C VAL A 213 -8.58 -17.12 -15.67
N ILE A 214 -7.73 -17.69 -16.51
CA ILE A 214 -6.81 -16.89 -17.34
C ILE A 214 -7.59 -16.37 -18.54
N ALA A 215 -7.60 -15.05 -18.73
CA ALA A 215 -8.30 -14.42 -19.83
C ALA A 215 -7.74 -14.90 -21.17
N LYS A 216 -8.59 -15.46 -22.01
CA LYS A 216 -8.21 -15.87 -23.37
C LYS A 216 -7.76 -14.65 -24.17
N GLY A 217 -6.47 -14.53 -24.47
CA GLY A 217 -5.91 -13.45 -25.28
C GLY A 217 -4.63 -12.80 -24.74
N SER A 218 -4.10 -13.26 -23.60
CA SER A 218 -2.93 -12.64 -22.93
C SER A 218 -1.65 -13.46 -23.04
N VAL A 219 -1.50 -14.29 -24.07
CA VAL A 219 -0.20 -14.86 -24.44
C VAL A 219 0.30 -14.09 -25.65
N LYS A 220 1.00 -12.99 -25.40
CA LYS A 220 2.03 -12.48 -26.32
C LYS A 220 3.28 -12.25 -25.49
N GLU A 221 4.30 -12.96 -25.90
CA GLU A 221 5.70 -13.02 -25.50
C GLU A 221 6.29 -11.65 -25.11
#